data_1c5fcce41228b7eac77d1c483a003a54
#
_entry.id   1c5fcce41228b7eac77d1c483a003a54
#
_cell.length_a   1.000
_cell.length_b   1.000
_cell.length_c   1.000
_cell.angle_alpha   90.00
_cell.angle_beta   90.00
_cell.angle_gamma   90.00
#
_symmetry.space_group_name_H-M   'P 1'
#
loop_
_entity.id
_entity.type
_entity.pdbx_description
1 polymer ?
#
loop_
_entity_poly.entity_id
_entity_poly.type
_entity_poly.pdbx_seq_one_letter_code
_entity_poly.pdbx_strand_id
1 'polypeptide(L)'
;MEAEVACSRRRRAVAAAAGTVGRASWSNNVTMSVHALLCERIAIAEELIKRAEALSRFRKGGVEGGSKLCSKLKAELKFLRKVEAGKVAIKESHLQSTNLTHLQAIIESAENLEEVVSVVHVFTYEDQFGEKQSLVVDVVANGGHTWVKAIGRKAEALHNIWLGRGQYGDKSITEQAEDFLRASGQQPVQYSKPHIVFAFYNGVSCPMAQRLQKMGISVRGDIVAVNALMECASEDLPLSSGESDEGGEGLQVTKVDRGNLIASVAFPTEIRVDVCNRVNLDITTLITYVSALSYGGCDFIFKEKVLSEQAVQEREESVLPLLEDFMKGKELFACQSAVKDFQVILETLGGAGEKSRALLLLERISVVPDQPSERALRLVPSSKINSRSLTIFGTGDALKAITMTANSGFVRAAANQGVRFSVFVHQPRALTESKESSATPLPKHSVGS
;
A
#
# COMPACT_ATOMS: atom_id res chain seq x y z
N MET A 1 2.45 -19.18 17.08
CA MET A 1 1.28 -19.47 17.95
C MET A 1 0.85 -18.29 18.82
N GLU A 2 1.74 -17.59 19.52
CA GLU A 2 1.36 -16.42 20.35
C GLU A 2 0.95 -15.18 19.53
N ALA A 3 1.51 -14.94 18.37
CA ALA A 3 1.16 -13.84 17.47
C ALA A 3 -0.24 -13.99 16.84
N GLU A 4 -0.65 -15.21 16.50
CA GLU A 4 -1.99 -15.49 15.98
C GLU A 4 -3.09 -15.35 17.04
N VAL A 5 -2.78 -15.71 18.28
CA VAL A 5 -3.72 -15.54 19.41
C VAL A 5 -3.90 -14.07 19.76
N ALA A 6 -2.86 -13.24 19.62
CA ALA A 6 -2.95 -11.80 19.83
C ALA A 6 -3.77 -11.10 18.73
N CYS A 7 -3.66 -11.55 17.49
CA CYS A 7 -4.45 -11.04 16.37
C CYS A 7 -5.95 -11.39 16.53
N SER A 8 -6.26 -12.62 16.93
CA SER A 8 -7.64 -13.08 17.19
C SER A 8 -8.30 -12.35 18.36
N ARG A 9 -7.57 -12.07 19.45
CA ARG A 9 -8.09 -11.31 20.59
C ARG A 9 -8.33 -9.82 20.25
N ARG A 10 -7.51 -9.22 19.37
CA ARG A 10 -7.72 -7.84 18.88
C ARG A 10 -8.95 -7.73 17.97
N ARG A 11 -9.21 -8.71 17.11
CA ARG A 11 -10.44 -8.77 16.29
C ARG A 11 -11.72 -8.79 17.14
N ARG A 12 -11.70 -9.46 18.30
CA ARG A 12 -12.85 -9.48 19.24
C ARG A 12 -13.01 -8.16 20.01
N ALA A 13 -11.93 -7.44 20.34
CA ALA A 13 -12.00 -6.17 21.03
C ALA A 13 -12.53 -5.04 20.12
N VAL A 14 -12.17 -5.02 18.83
CA VAL A 14 -12.69 -4.05 17.85
C VAL A 14 -14.17 -4.31 17.55
N ALA A 15 -14.59 -5.59 17.47
CA ALA A 15 -16.00 -5.94 17.31
C ALA A 15 -16.86 -5.62 18.55
N ALA A 16 -16.28 -5.66 19.76
CA ALA A 16 -17.00 -5.33 21.00
C ALA A 16 -17.17 -3.81 21.20
N ALA A 17 -16.25 -2.97 20.69
CA ALA A 17 -16.36 -1.52 20.74
C ALA A 17 -17.37 -0.95 19.72
N ALA A 18 -17.65 -1.67 18.63
CA ALA A 18 -18.67 -1.31 17.65
C ALA A 18 -20.10 -1.70 18.09
N GLY A 19 -20.25 -2.45 19.18
CA GLY A 19 -21.51 -3.05 19.63
C GLY A 19 -22.40 -2.21 20.56
N THR A 20 -22.03 -0.97 20.90
CA THR A 20 -22.77 -0.14 21.88
C THR A 20 -23.28 1.20 21.35
N VAL A 21 -23.40 1.38 20.04
CA VAL A 21 -24.24 2.47 19.51
C VAL A 21 -25.62 1.88 19.23
N GLY A 22 -26.59 2.27 20.06
CA GLY A 22 -27.93 1.72 20.14
C GLY A 22 -28.63 1.53 18.80
N ARG A 23 -29.27 0.36 18.64
CA ARG A 23 -30.30 0.09 17.64
C ARG A 23 -31.42 1.10 17.79
N ALA A 24 -31.34 2.22 17.08
CA ALA A 24 -32.53 3.02 16.80
C ALA A 24 -33.16 2.45 15.54
N SER A 25 -34.33 1.83 15.72
CA SER A 25 -35.22 1.37 14.64
C SER A 25 -35.65 2.59 13.82
N TRP A 26 -35.19 2.65 12.56
CA TRP A 26 -35.57 3.69 11.62
C TRP A 26 -36.84 3.28 10.87
N SER A 27 -37.98 3.41 11.52
CA SER A 27 -39.24 3.54 10.85
C SER A 27 -39.81 4.87 11.28
N ASN A 28 -39.58 5.90 10.48
CA ASN A 28 -40.43 7.06 10.30
C ASN A 28 -39.73 8.04 9.37
N ASN A 29 -40.37 8.45 8.29
CA ASN A 29 -40.02 9.59 7.46
C ASN A 29 -40.01 10.87 8.30
N VAL A 30 -38.94 11.11 9.04
CA VAL A 30 -38.67 12.40 9.69
C VAL A 30 -37.62 13.08 8.78
N THR A 31 -38.06 14.10 8.05
CA THR A 31 -37.16 15.10 7.44
C THR A 31 -36.27 15.64 8.58
N MET A 32 -35.03 15.17 8.64
CA MET A 32 -34.06 15.73 9.60
C MET A 32 -33.91 17.22 9.32
N SER A 33 -33.98 18.05 10.34
CA SER A 33 -33.73 19.49 10.16
C SER A 33 -32.31 19.69 9.61
N VAL A 34 -32.09 20.70 8.78
CA VAL A 34 -30.76 21.04 8.23
C VAL A 34 -29.71 21.13 9.36
N HIS A 35 -30.12 21.61 10.53
CA HIS A 35 -29.26 21.71 11.71
C HIS A 35 -28.87 20.31 12.25
N ALA A 36 -29.81 19.37 12.34
CA ALA A 36 -29.51 18.01 12.79
C ALA A 36 -28.53 17.30 11.82
N LEU A 37 -28.73 17.46 10.51
CA LEU A 37 -27.82 16.93 9.49
C LEU A 37 -26.41 17.55 9.60
N LEU A 38 -26.31 18.85 9.86
CA LEU A 38 -25.06 19.54 10.06
C LEU A 38 -24.30 19.03 11.29
N CYS A 39 -24.97 18.87 12.42
CA CYS A 39 -24.40 18.31 13.65
C CYS A 39 -23.91 16.86 13.41
N GLU A 40 -24.65 16.04 12.70
CA GLU A 40 -24.23 14.68 12.30
C GLU A 40 -22.95 14.72 11.46
N ARG A 41 -22.86 15.61 10.46
CA ARG A 41 -21.68 15.74 9.61
C ARG A 41 -20.43 16.21 10.38
N ILE A 42 -20.60 17.12 11.33
CA ILE A 42 -19.52 17.56 12.23
C ILE A 42 -19.01 16.39 13.07
N ALA A 43 -19.91 15.63 13.70
CA ALA A 43 -19.55 14.46 14.49
C ALA A 43 -18.81 13.39 13.66
N ILE A 44 -19.29 13.12 12.45
CA ILE A 44 -18.61 12.21 11.49
C ILE A 44 -17.20 12.74 11.17
N ALA A 45 -17.04 14.03 10.88
CA ALA A 45 -15.73 14.61 10.54
C ALA A 45 -14.74 14.49 11.70
N GLU A 46 -15.19 14.71 12.94
CA GLU A 46 -14.36 14.58 14.16
C GLU A 46 -13.92 13.13 14.39
N GLU A 47 -14.82 12.17 14.19
CA GLU A 47 -14.50 10.75 14.32
C GLU A 47 -13.52 10.29 13.23
N LEU A 48 -13.72 10.71 11.99
CA LEU A 48 -12.81 10.40 10.88
C LEU A 48 -11.40 10.97 11.10
N ILE A 49 -11.28 12.14 11.71
CA ILE A 49 -9.96 12.71 12.07
C ILE A 49 -9.23 11.80 13.05
N LYS A 50 -9.92 11.30 14.10
CA LYS A 50 -9.32 10.38 15.08
C LYS A 50 -8.86 9.08 14.42
N ARG A 51 -9.69 8.50 13.53
CA ARG A 51 -9.36 7.28 12.77
C ARG A 51 -8.16 7.51 11.85
N ALA A 52 -8.11 8.62 11.11
CA ALA A 52 -6.99 8.98 10.24
C ALA A 52 -5.68 9.21 11.02
N GLU A 53 -5.75 9.81 12.22
CA GLU A 53 -4.59 9.97 13.11
C GLU A 53 -4.11 8.61 13.65
N ALA A 54 -5.03 7.68 13.93
CA ALA A 54 -4.69 6.32 14.33
C ALA A 54 -3.96 5.58 13.19
N LEU A 55 -4.46 5.63 11.95
CA LEU A 55 -3.79 5.04 10.77
C LEU A 55 -2.35 5.55 10.62
N SER A 56 -2.11 6.83 10.90
CA SER A 56 -0.78 7.44 10.80
C SER A 56 0.21 6.95 11.86
N ARG A 57 -0.27 6.38 12.99
CA ARG A 57 0.58 5.94 14.13
C ARG A 57 0.91 4.44 14.11
N PHE A 58 0.20 3.63 13.34
CA PHE A 58 0.28 2.17 13.41
C PHE A 58 1.58 1.54 12.88
N ARG A 59 2.47 2.28 12.20
CA ARG A 59 3.77 1.78 11.72
C ARG A 59 4.92 2.66 12.21
N LYS A 60 6.08 2.06 12.48
CA LYS A 60 7.37 2.78 12.58
C LYS A 60 7.58 3.49 11.22
N GLY A 61 7.34 4.81 11.17
CA GLY A 61 7.39 5.62 9.94
C GLY A 61 6.04 6.12 9.40
N GLY A 62 4.90 5.64 9.94
CA GLY A 62 3.55 6.06 9.52
C GLY A 62 3.14 5.55 8.12
N VAL A 63 1.87 5.80 7.75
CA VAL A 63 1.36 5.57 6.39
C VAL A 63 1.62 6.86 5.60
N GLU A 64 2.31 6.76 4.46
CA GLU A 64 2.58 7.91 3.59
C GLU A 64 1.26 8.57 3.16
N GLY A 65 1.19 9.91 3.19
CA GLY A 65 -0.04 10.65 2.86
C GLY A 65 -1.07 10.76 3.98
N GLY A 66 -0.89 10.09 5.12
CA GLY A 66 -1.80 10.16 6.27
C GLY A 66 -1.98 11.59 6.81
N SER A 67 -0.91 12.37 6.90
CA SER A 67 -0.97 13.79 7.28
C SER A 67 -1.77 14.63 6.28
N LYS A 68 -1.67 14.34 4.98
CA LYS A 68 -2.45 14.99 3.92
C LYS A 68 -3.93 14.66 4.04
N LEU A 69 -4.27 13.41 4.34
CA LEU A 69 -5.64 12.96 4.59
C LEU A 69 -6.23 13.68 5.82
N CYS A 70 -5.49 13.71 6.94
CA CYS A 70 -5.90 14.46 8.13
C CYS A 70 -6.11 15.95 7.85
N SER A 71 -5.25 16.57 7.04
CA SER A 71 -5.38 17.98 6.66
C SER A 71 -6.65 18.25 5.86
N LYS A 72 -7.01 17.35 4.92
CA LYS A 72 -8.27 17.43 4.15
C LYS A 72 -9.49 17.31 5.07
N LEU A 73 -9.49 16.38 6.03
CA LEU A 73 -10.57 16.22 7.02
C LEU A 73 -10.72 17.45 7.92
N LYS A 74 -9.60 17.99 8.42
CA LYS A 74 -9.60 19.22 9.24
C LYS A 74 -10.10 20.44 8.45
N ALA A 75 -9.83 20.51 7.14
CA ALA A 75 -10.36 21.57 6.28
C ALA A 75 -11.88 21.44 6.12
N GLU A 76 -12.40 20.23 5.91
CA GLU A 76 -13.83 19.96 5.82
C GLU A 76 -14.56 20.26 7.15
N LEU A 77 -14.01 19.82 8.29
CA LEU A 77 -14.54 20.17 9.60
C LEU A 77 -14.59 21.69 9.83
N LYS A 78 -13.51 22.41 9.45
CA LYS A 78 -13.46 23.85 9.56
C LYS A 78 -14.55 24.54 8.70
N PHE A 79 -14.83 23.99 7.53
CA PHE A 79 -15.92 24.47 6.67
C PHE A 79 -17.28 24.25 7.36
N LEU A 80 -17.58 23.03 7.85
CA LEU A 80 -18.82 22.71 8.50
C LEU A 80 -19.08 23.59 9.76
N ARG A 81 -18.03 23.84 10.57
CA ARG A 81 -18.13 24.75 11.72
C ARG A 81 -18.36 26.21 11.34
N LYS A 82 -17.91 26.67 10.15
CA LYS A 82 -18.27 28.01 9.65
C LYS A 82 -19.74 28.08 9.26
N VAL A 83 -20.29 27.01 8.74
CA VAL A 83 -21.72 26.89 8.43
C VAL A 83 -22.54 26.91 9.70
N GLU A 84 -22.14 26.13 10.72
CA GLU A 84 -22.77 26.12 12.05
C GLU A 84 -22.79 27.48 12.69
N ALA A 85 -21.71 28.23 12.58
CA ALA A 85 -21.58 29.62 13.08
C ALA A 85 -22.34 30.65 12.25
N GLY A 86 -23.11 30.25 11.24
CA GLY A 86 -23.85 31.17 10.37
C GLY A 86 -23.01 32.04 9.44
N LYS A 87 -21.68 31.76 9.33
CA LYS A 87 -20.76 32.52 8.49
C LYS A 87 -20.83 32.18 7.00
N VAL A 88 -21.42 31.04 6.66
CA VAL A 88 -21.60 30.55 5.31
C VAL A 88 -23.03 29.97 5.21
N ALA A 89 -23.83 30.52 4.32
CA ALA A 89 -25.15 29.99 4.00
C ALA A 89 -25.02 28.85 3.00
N ILE A 90 -25.61 27.70 3.29
CA ILE A 90 -25.61 26.55 2.40
C ILE A 90 -27.01 25.97 2.24
N LYS A 91 -27.24 25.29 1.12
CA LYS A 91 -28.45 24.50 0.90
C LYS A 91 -28.27 23.10 1.50
N GLU A 92 -29.37 22.45 1.84
CA GLU A 92 -29.37 21.07 2.35
C GLU A 92 -28.64 20.09 1.40
N SER A 93 -28.84 20.25 0.08
CA SER A 93 -28.16 19.46 -0.94
C SER A 93 -26.63 19.53 -0.85
N HIS A 94 -26.06 20.64 -0.40
CA HIS A 94 -24.61 20.77 -0.21
C HIS A 94 -24.10 19.95 0.99
N LEU A 95 -24.92 19.78 2.05
CA LEU A 95 -24.59 18.91 3.18
C LEU A 95 -24.66 17.42 2.81
N GLN A 96 -25.52 17.08 1.86
CA GLN A 96 -25.63 15.71 1.37
C GLN A 96 -24.47 15.32 0.42
N SER A 97 -23.88 16.30 -0.28
CA SER A 97 -22.81 16.12 -1.26
C SER A 97 -21.42 16.53 -0.77
N THR A 98 -21.15 16.44 0.54
CA THR A 98 -19.83 16.79 1.12
C THR A 98 -18.73 15.80 0.72
N ASN A 99 -17.47 16.27 0.72
CA ASN A 99 -16.31 15.40 0.52
C ASN A 99 -16.12 14.35 1.63
N LEU A 100 -16.84 14.48 2.75
CA LEU A 100 -16.73 13.53 3.88
C LEU A 100 -17.02 12.09 3.46
N THR A 101 -17.99 11.86 2.59
CA THR A 101 -18.33 10.51 2.12
C THR A 101 -17.14 9.87 1.39
N HIS A 102 -16.43 10.64 0.56
CA HIS A 102 -15.24 10.14 -0.12
C HIS A 102 -14.06 9.93 0.85
N LEU A 103 -13.83 10.86 1.79
CA LEU A 103 -12.77 10.74 2.78
C LEU A 103 -13.02 9.57 3.75
N GLN A 104 -14.28 9.34 4.12
CA GLN A 104 -14.70 8.16 4.88
C GLN A 104 -14.40 6.87 4.12
N ALA A 105 -14.76 6.80 2.84
CA ALA A 105 -14.49 5.65 1.98
C ALA A 105 -12.99 5.32 1.89
N ILE A 106 -12.11 6.34 1.85
CA ILE A 106 -10.65 6.15 1.88
C ILE A 106 -10.21 5.51 3.20
N ILE A 107 -10.69 6.03 4.35
CA ILE A 107 -10.31 5.51 5.67
C ILE A 107 -10.79 4.07 5.85
N GLU A 108 -12.05 3.79 5.52
CA GLU A 108 -12.62 2.45 5.60
C GLU A 108 -11.89 1.46 4.70
N SER A 109 -11.52 1.88 3.47
CA SER A 109 -10.69 1.06 2.59
C SER A 109 -9.31 0.77 3.21
N ALA A 110 -8.67 1.78 3.83
CA ALA A 110 -7.36 1.60 4.42
C ALA A 110 -7.37 0.72 5.69
N GLU A 111 -8.44 0.77 6.48
CA GLU A 111 -8.60 -0.05 7.69
C GLU A 111 -8.85 -1.53 7.38
N ASN A 112 -9.48 -1.82 6.22
CA ASN A 112 -9.83 -3.18 5.80
C ASN A 112 -8.74 -3.86 4.95
N LEU A 113 -7.62 -3.17 4.67
CA LEU A 113 -6.53 -3.70 3.86
C LEU A 113 -5.30 -3.97 4.71
N GLU A 114 -4.56 -5.00 4.32
CA GLU A 114 -3.28 -5.33 4.94
C GLU A 114 -2.15 -4.54 4.28
N GLU A 115 -1.06 -4.32 5.01
CA GLU A 115 0.16 -3.66 4.51
C GLU A 115 -0.09 -2.38 3.72
N VAL A 116 -0.92 -1.47 4.26
CA VAL A 116 -1.15 -0.17 3.63
C VAL A 116 0.16 0.63 3.62
N VAL A 117 0.63 0.97 2.43
CA VAL A 117 1.87 1.72 2.19
C VAL A 117 1.59 3.22 2.20
N SER A 118 0.54 3.63 1.47
CA SER A 118 0.20 5.05 1.36
C SER A 118 -1.29 5.27 1.14
N VAL A 119 -1.75 6.48 1.50
CA VAL A 119 -3.09 6.97 1.20
C VAL A 119 -3.00 8.29 0.41
N VAL A 120 -3.96 8.52 -0.50
CA VAL A 120 -4.01 9.73 -1.35
C VAL A 120 -2.67 9.96 -2.08
N HIS A 121 -2.07 8.85 -2.56
CA HIS A 121 -0.79 8.88 -3.26
C HIS A 121 -0.94 9.37 -4.70
N VAL A 122 0.02 10.16 -5.17
CA VAL A 122 0.02 10.69 -6.54
C VAL A 122 1.08 9.96 -7.36
N PHE A 123 0.63 9.21 -8.37
CA PHE A 123 1.50 8.62 -9.37
C PHE A 123 1.56 9.52 -10.61
N THR A 124 2.73 9.59 -11.22
CA THR A 124 2.90 10.21 -12.55
C THR A 124 2.99 9.10 -13.60
N TYR A 125 2.33 9.28 -14.73
CA TYR A 125 2.36 8.34 -15.86
C TYR A 125 2.32 9.13 -17.17
N GLU A 126 2.70 8.49 -18.27
CA GLU A 126 2.58 9.05 -19.61
C GLU A 126 1.28 8.54 -20.24
N ASP A 127 0.50 9.45 -20.81
CA ASP A 127 -0.71 9.11 -21.54
C ASP A 127 -0.39 8.51 -22.94
N GLN A 128 -1.42 8.27 -23.74
CA GLN A 128 -1.27 7.73 -25.10
C GLN A 128 -0.55 8.66 -26.07
N PHE A 129 -0.40 9.93 -25.73
CA PHE A 129 0.29 10.95 -26.53
C PHE A 129 1.70 11.21 -26.01
N GLY A 130 2.14 10.54 -24.95
CA GLY A 130 3.44 10.75 -24.30
C GLY A 130 3.46 11.95 -23.34
N GLU A 131 2.29 12.54 -23.03
CA GLU A 131 2.19 13.64 -22.08
C GLU A 131 2.17 13.13 -20.65
N LYS A 132 2.88 13.84 -19.76
CA LYS A 132 2.92 13.48 -18.33
C LYS A 132 1.61 13.87 -17.65
N GLN A 133 0.95 12.87 -17.12
CA GLN A 133 -0.29 12.97 -16.35
C GLN A 133 -0.06 12.59 -14.88
N SER A 134 -0.98 12.99 -14.02
CA SER A 134 -0.97 12.60 -12.61
C SER A 134 -2.25 11.84 -12.25
N LEU A 135 -2.10 10.74 -11.50
CA LEU A 135 -3.19 9.92 -10.99
C LEU A 135 -3.15 9.86 -9.48
N VAL A 136 -4.26 10.19 -8.84
CA VAL A 136 -4.43 10.00 -7.39
C VAL A 136 -5.00 8.63 -7.13
N VAL A 137 -4.23 7.79 -6.40
CA VAL A 137 -4.68 6.51 -5.89
C VAL A 137 -5.07 6.70 -4.42
N ASP A 138 -6.32 6.34 -4.08
CA ASP A 138 -6.87 6.62 -2.75
C ASP A 138 -6.19 5.80 -1.66
N VAL A 139 -5.94 4.49 -1.90
CA VAL A 139 -5.18 3.61 -1.00
C VAL A 139 -4.24 2.71 -1.81
N VAL A 140 -2.99 2.63 -1.38
CA VAL A 140 -1.98 1.70 -1.88
C VAL A 140 -1.66 0.70 -0.77
N ALA A 141 -1.93 -0.57 -1.00
CA ALA A 141 -1.85 -1.63 0.00
C ALA A 141 -1.08 -2.86 -0.51
N ASN A 142 -0.96 -3.90 0.33
CA ASN A 142 -0.23 -5.13 0.05
C ASN A 142 1.19 -4.84 -0.47
N GLY A 143 1.95 -4.03 0.26
CA GLY A 143 3.30 -3.67 -0.13
C GLY A 143 3.41 -2.89 -1.45
N GLY A 144 2.32 -2.30 -1.95
CA GLY A 144 2.25 -1.57 -3.23
C GLY A 144 1.54 -2.33 -4.36
N HIS A 145 1.27 -3.62 -4.17
CA HIS A 145 0.67 -4.47 -5.20
C HIS A 145 -0.83 -4.28 -5.40
N THR A 146 -1.51 -3.52 -4.54
CA THR A 146 -2.94 -3.23 -4.66
C THR A 146 -3.20 -1.74 -4.65
N TRP A 147 -3.89 -1.26 -5.68
CA TRP A 147 -4.33 0.12 -5.81
C TRP A 147 -5.84 0.20 -5.70
N VAL A 148 -6.32 0.97 -4.75
CA VAL A 148 -7.75 1.12 -4.51
C VAL A 148 -8.22 2.52 -4.87
N LYS A 149 -9.29 2.59 -5.64
CA LYS A 149 -10.10 3.77 -5.87
C LYS A 149 -11.35 3.68 -5.02
N ALA A 150 -11.48 4.54 -4.03
CA ALA A 150 -12.66 4.62 -3.17
C ALA A 150 -13.69 5.57 -3.77
N ILE A 151 -14.91 5.09 -4.02
CA ILE A 151 -15.95 5.83 -4.74
C ILE A 151 -17.15 5.99 -3.83
N GLY A 152 -17.35 7.22 -3.32
CA GLY A 152 -18.47 7.59 -2.46
C GLY A 152 -19.67 8.18 -3.21
N ARG A 153 -19.60 8.35 -4.55
CA ARG A 153 -20.69 8.89 -5.36
C ARG A 153 -21.81 7.85 -5.52
N LYS A 154 -23.06 8.28 -5.52
CA LYS A 154 -24.24 7.39 -5.69
C LYS A 154 -24.20 6.69 -7.06
N ALA A 155 -24.68 5.43 -7.10
CA ALA A 155 -24.71 4.60 -8.31
C ALA A 155 -25.45 5.27 -9.48
N GLU A 156 -26.56 5.94 -9.20
CA GLU A 156 -27.34 6.68 -10.18
C GLU A 156 -26.57 7.83 -10.83
N ALA A 157 -25.89 8.66 -10.02
CA ALA A 157 -25.09 9.76 -10.53
C ALA A 157 -23.91 9.27 -11.39
N LEU A 158 -23.26 8.16 -10.98
CA LEU A 158 -22.20 7.51 -11.76
C LEU A 158 -22.74 6.97 -13.09
N HIS A 159 -23.92 6.34 -13.06
CA HIS A 159 -24.55 5.78 -14.26
C HIS A 159 -24.94 6.89 -15.27
N ASN A 160 -25.47 8.01 -14.79
CA ASN A 160 -25.79 9.16 -15.63
C ASN A 160 -24.53 9.77 -16.27
N ILE A 161 -23.42 9.90 -15.54
CA ILE A 161 -22.14 10.36 -16.11
C ILE A 161 -21.66 9.38 -17.18
N TRP A 162 -21.75 8.07 -16.91
CA TRP A 162 -21.34 7.03 -17.86
C TRP A 162 -22.14 7.05 -19.16
N LEU A 163 -23.44 7.43 -19.08
CA LEU A 163 -24.30 7.62 -20.25
C LEU A 163 -24.08 8.98 -20.96
N GLY A 164 -23.09 9.76 -20.56
CA GLY A 164 -22.83 11.07 -21.14
C GLY A 164 -23.77 12.20 -20.66
N ARG A 165 -24.55 11.94 -19.58
CA ARG A 165 -25.48 12.91 -18.97
C ARG A 165 -24.85 13.67 -17.80
N GLY A 166 -23.52 13.58 -17.61
CA GLY A 166 -22.76 14.28 -16.58
C GLY A 166 -22.55 15.76 -16.93
N GLN A 167 -21.96 16.50 -15.96
CA GLN A 167 -21.54 17.87 -16.20
C GLN A 167 -20.28 17.89 -17.08
N TYR A 168 -20.07 18.98 -17.81
CA TYR A 168 -18.89 19.17 -18.64
C TYR A 168 -17.60 19.02 -17.81
N GLY A 169 -16.68 18.16 -18.25
CA GLY A 169 -15.42 17.87 -17.56
C GLY A 169 -15.45 16.72 -16.57
N ASP A 170 -16.61 16.11 -16.28
CA ASP A 170 -16.69 14.89 -15.46
C ASP A 170 -16.13 13.70 -16.25
N LYS A 171 -15.00 13.13 -15.78
CA LYS A 171 -14.49 11.87 -16.32
C LYS A 171 -15.42 10.71 -15.95
N SER A 172 -15.81 9.92 -16.93
CA SER A 172 -16.55 8.68 -16.69
C SER A 172 -15.75 7.69 -15.87
N ILE A 173 -16.42 6.74 -15.23
CA ILE A 173 -15.71 5.71 -14.44
C ILE A 173 -14.82 4.83 -15.31
N THR A 174 -15.18 4.63 -16.59
CA THR A 174 -14.39 3.86 -17.55
C THR A 174 -13.11 4.60 -17.97
N GLU A 175 -13.18 5.91 -18.19
CA GLU A 175 -11.99 6.74 -18.47
C GLU A 175 -11.05 6.75 -17.26
N GLN A 176 -11.58 6.88 -16.03
CA GLN A 176 -10.77 6.75 -14.82
C GLN A 176 -10.12 5.36 -14.73
N ALA A 177 -10.83 4.29 -15.10
CA ALA A 177 -10.30 2.94 -15.14
C ALA A 177 -9.14 2.78 -16.13
N GLU A 178 -9.23 3.39 -17.31
CA GLU A 178 -8.16 3.41 -18.32
C GLU A 178 -6.91 4.12 -17.79
N ASP A 179 -7.09 5.26 -17.10
CA ASP A 179 -5.99 5.98 -16.44
C ASP A 179 -5.28 5.08 -15.40
N PHE A 180 -6.04 4.38 -14.56
CA PHE A 180 -5.50 3.44 -13.57
C PHE A 180 -4.74 2.29 -14.22
N LEU A 181 -5.28 1.67 -15.26
CA LEU A 181 -4.64 0.57 -15.99
C LEU A 181 -3.34 1.01 -16.65
N ARG A 182 -3.32 2.19 -17.26
CA ARG A 182 -2.14 2.75 -17.91
C ARG A 182 -1.06 3.10 -16.88
N ALA A 183 -1.44 3.80 -15.83
CA ALA A 183 -0.52 4.15 -14.75
C ALA A 183 0.08 2.91 -14.07
N SER A 184 -0.73 1.89 -13.74
CA SER A 184 -0.26 0.65 -13.11
C SER A 184 0.71 -0.14 -14.00
N GLY A 185 0.49 -0.10 -15.33
CA GLY A 185 1.40 -0.72 -16.30
C GLY A 185 2.79 -0.08 -16.32
N GLN A 186 2.87 1.22 -15.97
CA GLN A 186 4.13 1.98 -15.92
C GLN A 186 4.77 1.99 -14.53
N GLN A 187 4.07 1.48 -13.50
CA GLN A 187 4.50 1.48 -12.11
C GLN A 187 4.51 0.05 -11.52
N PRO A 188 5.20 -0.92 -12.16
CA PRO A 188 5.23 -2.28 -11.65
C PRO A 188 5.91 -2.35 -10.28
N VAL A 189 5.36 -3.13 -9.37
CA VAL A 189 5.94 -3.45 -8.07
C VAL A 189 6.51 -4.86 -8.14
N GLN A 190 7.79 -5.03 -7.84
CA GLN A 190 8.48 -6.33 -7.92
C GLN A 190 8.19 -7.08 -9.24
N TYR A 191 8.22 -6.35 -10.37
CA TYR A 191 7.97 -6.83 -11.74
C TYR A 191 6.52 -7.22 -12.05
N SER A 192 5.59 -7.12 -11.10
CA SER A 192 4.16 -7.35 -11.30
C SER A 192 3.39 -6.05 -11.37
N LYS A 193 2.36 -5.99 -12.22
CA LYS A 193 1.45 -4.84 -12.25
C LYS A 193 0.61 -4.82 -10.99
N PRO A 194 0.43 -3.65 -10.35
CA PRO A 194 -0.52 -3.52 -9.25
C PRO A 194 -1.93 -3.97 -9.65
N HIS A 195 -2.57 -4.71 -8.76
CA HIS A 195 -3.97 -5.08 -8.87
C HIS A 195 -4.86 -3.87 -8.57
N ILE A 196 -5.84 -3.60 -9.44
CA ILE A 196 -6.71 -2.44 -9.32
C ILE A 196 -8.05 -2.85 -8.76
N VAL A 197 -8.49 -2.16 -7.72
CA VAL A 197 -9.79 -2.35 -7.07
C VAL A 197 -10.56 -1.04 -7.09
N PHE A 198 -11.77 -1.06 -7.61
CA PHE A 198 -12.73 0.04 -7.49
C PHE A 198 -13.77 -0.32 -6.44
N ALA A 199 -13.76 0.40 -5.31
CA ALA A 199 -14.64 0.17 -4.17
C ALA A 199 -15.79 1.20 -4.15
N PHE A 200 -17.00 0.75 -4.40
CA PHE A 200 -18.21 1.57 -4.50
C PHE A 200 -18.99 1.53 -3.19
N TYR A 201 -18.96 2.60 -2.44
CA TYR A 201 -19.60 2.71 -1.11
C TYR A 201 -21.10 3.07 -1.18
N ASN A 202 -21.58 3.47 -2.34
CA ASN A 202 -23.00 3.75 -2.59
C ASN A 202 -23.52 3.02 -3.84
N GLY A 203 -22.96 1.82 -4.08
CA GLY A 203 -23.36 0.94 -5.16
C GLY A 203 -22.83 1.33 -6.55
N VAL A 204 -22.96 0.41 -7.49
CA VAL A 204 -22.57 0.56 -8.90
C VAL A 204 -23.61 -0.15 -9.78
N SER A 205 -23.94 0.41 -10.95
CA SER A 205 -24.86 -0.26 -11.87
C SER A 205 -24.24 -1.54 -12.47
N CYS A 206 -25.06 -2.55 -12.68
CA CYS A 206 -24.64 -3.84 -13.24
C CYS A 206 -23.82 -3.70 -14.53
N PRO A 207 -24.23 -2.92 -15.57
CA PRO A 207 -23.44 -2.79 -16.79
C PRO A 207 -22.09 -2.10 -16.58
N MET A 208 -21.99 -1.14 -15.64
CA MET A 208 -20.72 -0.51 -15.28
C MET A 208 -19.79 -1.51 -14.60
N ALA A 209 -20.30 -2.29 -13.63
CA ALA A 209 -19.52 -3.32 -12.95
C ALA A 209 -18.98 -4.36 -13.93
N GLN A 210 -19.83 -4.86 -14.83
CA GLN A 210 -19.43 -5.80 -15.88
C GLN A 210 -18.36 -5.21 -16.82
N ARG A 211 -18.48 -3.94 -17.19
CA ARG A 211 -17.49 -3.25 -18.05
C ARG A 211 -16.13 -3.16 -17.34
N LEU A 212 -16.10 -2.74 -16.09
CA LEU A 212 -14.87 -2.67 -15.27
C LEU A 212 -14.21 -4.03 -15.10
N GLN A 213 -14.99 -5.07 -14.81
CA GLN A 213 -14.49 -6.45 -14.68
C GLN A 213 -13.89 -6.96 -16.00
N LYS A 214 -14.52 -6.68 -17.14
CA LYS A 214 -13.97 -6.99 -18.48
C LYS A 214 -12.65 -6.25 -18.77
N MET A 215 -12.42 -5.09 -18.17
CA MET A 215 -11.15 -4.35 -18.25
C MET A 215 -10.08 -4.91 -17.29
N GLY A 216 -10.40 -5.91 -16.46
CA GLY A 216 -9.47 -6.50 -15.48
C GLY A 216 -9.42 -5.76 -14.14
N ILE A 217 -10.42 -4.92 -13.83
CA ILE A 217 -10.54 -4.21 -12.56
C ILE A 217 -11.47 -4.97 -11.63
N SER A 218 -11.03 -5.21 -10.39
CA SER A 218 -11.91 -5.77 -9.37
C SER A 218 -12.90 -4.72 -8.88
N VAL A 219 -14.16 -5.09 -8.85
CA VAL A 219 -15.26 -4.26 -8.37
C VAL A 219 -15.70 -4.75 -6.99
N ARG A 220 -15.83 -3.81 -6.04
CA ARG A 220 -16.33 -4.04 -4.69
C ARG A 220 -17.49 -3.09 -4.40
N GLY A 221 -18.51 -3.57 -3.71
CA GLY A 221 -19.75 -2.84 -3.40
C GLY A 221 -20.97 -3.48 -4.03
N ASP A 222 -22.15 -2.96 -3.68
CA ASP A 222 -23.43 -3.48 -4.14
C ASP A 222 -23.65 -3.22 -5.63
N ILE A 223 -24.04 -4.25 -6.36
CA ILE A 223 -24.38 -4.15 -7.78
C ILE A 223 -25.90 -3.94 -7.90
N VAL A 224 -26.27 -2.78 -8.44
CA VAL A 224 -27.66 -2.35 -8.56
C VAL A 224 -28.16 -2.56 -10.00
N ALA A 225 -29.35 -3.13 -10.16
CA ALA A 225 -30.00 -3.27 -11.45
C ALA A 225 -30.40 -1.88 -12.00
N VAL A 226 -30.30 -1.68 -13.31
CA VAL A 226 -30.61 -0.38 -13.95
C VAL A 226 -32.04 0.04 -13.73
N ASN A 227 -32.99 -0.89 -13.71
CA ASN A 227 -34.41 -0.61 -13.47
C ASN A 227 -34.64 0.01 -12.09
N ALA A 228 -33.97 -0.50 -11.05
CA ALA A 228 -34.04 0.07 -9.71
C ALA A 228 -33.44 1.49 -9.61
N LEU A 229 -32.49 1.85 -10.49
CA LEU A 229 -31.95 3.20 -10.57
C LEU A 229 -32.89 4.19 -11.24
N MET A 230 -33.73 3.73 -12.16
CA MET A 230 -34.70 4.57 -12.86
C MET A 230 -35.96 4.84 -12.00
N GLU A 231 -36.34 3.90 -11.14
CA GLU A 231 -37.46 4.06 -10.21
C GLU A 231 -37.15 5.08 -9.11
N CYS A 232 -35.94 5.12 -8.59
CA CYS A 232 -35.50 6.15 -7.61
C CYS A 232 -35.48 7.57 -8.19
N ALA A 233 -35.32 7.74 -9.50
CA ALA A 233 -35.29 9.06 -10.16
C ALA A 233 -36.72 9.64 -10.38
N SER A 234 -37.76 8.83 -10.28
CA SER A 234 -39.16 9.25 -10.47
C SER A 234 -39.85 9.73 -9.18
N GLU A 235 -39.24 9.51 -8.02
CA GLU A 235 -39.81 9.93 -6.72
C GLU A 235 -39.63 11.44 -6.42
N ASP A 236 -38.86 12.18 -7.21
CA ASP A 236 -38.60 13.64 -7.01
C ASP A 236 -39.50 14.56 -7.90
N LEU A 237 -40.52 14.05 -8.60
CA LEU A 237 -41.49 14.85 -9.37
C LEU A 237 -42.89 14.79 -8.74
N PRO A 238 -43.58 15.93 -8.58
CA PRO A 238 -44.94 15.94 -8.00
C PRO A 238 -45.94 15.23 -8.92
N LEU A 239 -46.65 14.24 -8.36
CA LEU A 239 -47.70 13.46 -8.99
C LEU A 239 -48.82 14.37 -9.51
N SER A 240 -49.06 14.37 -10.81
CA SER A 240 -50.40 14.68 -11.37
C SER A 240 -51.18 13.36 -11.50
N SER A 241 -52.35 13.38 -10.91
CA SER A 241 -53.30 12.30 -10.82
C SER A 241 -53.71 11.72 -12.17
N GLY A 242 -53.68 10.38 -12.26
CA GLY A 242 -54.32 9.62 -13.35
C GLY A 242 -54.39 8.15 -12.95
N GLU A 243 -55.62 7.74 -12.53
CA GLU A 243 -55.97 6.37 -12.18
C GLU A 243 -55.91 5.47 -13.42
N SER A 244 -55.30 4.28 -13.28
CA SER A 244 -55.83 3.02 -13.87
C SER A 244 -55.07 1.81 -13.32
N ASP A 245 -55.89 0.92 -12.82
CA ASP A 245 -55.73 -0.38 -12.21
C ASP A 245 -55.07 -1.39 -13.19
N GLU A 246 -54.13 -2.21 -12.74
CA GLU A 246 -54.13 -3.67 -12.87
C GLU A 246 -52.82 -4.30 -12.33
N GLY A 247 -53.01 -5.42 -11.66
CA GLY A 247 -52.08 -6.12 -10.79
C GLY A 247 -50.75 -6.59 -11.41
N GLY A 248 -49.70 -6.42 -10.65
CA GLY A 248 -48.41 -7.06 -10.82
C GLY A 248 -47.73 -7.19 -9.47
N GLU A 249 -47.37 -8.41 -9.11
CA GLU A 249 -46.70 -8.76 -7.84
C GLU A 249 -45.51 -7.86 -7.57
N GLY A 250 -45.61 -7.06 -6.50
CA GLY A 250 -44.58 -6.14 -6.07
C GLY A 250 -43.33 -6.89 -5.54
N LEU A 251 -42.27 -6.84 -6.27
CA LEU A 251 -40.94 -7.09 -5.74
C LEU A 251 -40.63 -6.00 -4.70
N GLN A 252 -40.70 -6.38 -3.42
CA GLN A 252 -40.27 -5.51 -2.32
C GLN A 252 -38.78 -5.15 -2.49
N VAL A 253 -38.50 -3.90 -2.85
CA VAL A 253 -37.18 -3.33 -2.80
C VAL A 253 -36.79 -3.18 -1.34
N THR A 254 -36.03 -4.12 -0.82
CA THR A 254 -35.43 -4.02 0.50
C THR A 254 -34.45 -2.85 0.50
N LYS A 255 -34.78 -1.76 1.20
CA LYS A 255 -33.83 -0.68 1.53
C LYS A 255 -32.64 -1.32 2.26
N VAL A 256 -31.49 -1.37 1.60
CA VAL A 256 -30.27 -1.92 2.17
C VAL A 256 -29.80 -1.00 3.29
N ASP A 257 -29.77 -1.51 4.52
CA ASP A 257 -29.28 -0.81 5.69
C ASP A 257 -27.77 -0.51 5.53
N ARG A 258 -27.35 0.71 5.83
CA ARG A 258 -25.93 1.16 5.76
C ARG A 258 -24.96 0.25 6.53
N GLY A 259 -25.42 -0.44 7.57
CA GLY A 259 -24.65 -1.44 8.31
C GLY A 259 -24.26 -2.67 7.46
N ASN A 260 -25.10 -3.05 6.49
CA ASN A 260 -24.82 -4.15 5.57
C ASN A 260 -23.91 -3.73 4.40
N LEU A 261 -23.83 -2.44 4.07
CA LEU A 261 -22.96 -1.92 3.02
C LEU A 261 -21.48 -2.13 3.35
N ILE A 262 -21.10 -1.96 4.63
CA ILE A 262 -19.73 -2.18 5.11
C ILE A 262 -19.34 -3.66 5.03
N ALA A 263 -20.30 -4.57 5.25
CA ALA A 263 -20.06 -6.01 5.13
C ALA A 263 -19.93 -6.48 3.67
N SER A 264 -20.60 -5.80 2.71
CA SER A 264 -20.56 -6.18 1.28
C SER A 264 -19.29 -5.67 0.56
N VAL A 265 -18.60 -4.67 1.12
CA VAL A 265 -17.28 -4.19 0.61
C VAL A 265 -16.11 -4.97 1.23
N ALA A 266 -16.32 -6.20 1.69
CA ALA A 266 -15.24 -7.03 2.19
C ALA A 266 -14.21 -7.27 1.08
N PHE A 267 -12.99 -6.80 1.30
CA PHE A 267 -11.87 -7.12 0.43
C PHE A 267 -11.53 -8.61 0.61
N PRO A 268 -11.24 -9.37 -0.47
CA PRO A 268 -10.76 -10.73 -0.31
C PRO A 268 -9.50 -10.72 0.53
N THR A 269 -9.47 -11.56 1.53
CA THR A 269 -8.30 -11.79 2.41
C THR A 269 -7.11 -12.38 1.64
N GLU A 270 -7.34 -12.91 0.45
CA GLU A 270 -6.33 -13.48 -0.42
C GLU A 270 -6.40 -12.82 -1.81
N ILE A 271 -5.77 -11.66 -1.96
CA ILE A 271 -5.31 -11.24 -3.27
C ILE A 271 -4.06 -12.09 -3.52
N ARG A 272 -4.14 -13.05 -4.44
CA ARG A 272 -2.94 -13.74 -4.95
C ARG A 272 -2.11 -12.70 -5.69
N VAL A 273 -1.19 -12.11 -4.96
CA VAL A 273 -0.15 -11.27 -5.56
C VAL A 273 0.85 -12.26 -6.14
N ASP A 274 1.18 -12.14 -7.42
CA ASP A 274 2.34 -12.83 -8.00
C ASP A 274 3.59 -12.23 -7.35
N VAL A 275 3.91 -12.74 -6.16
CA VAL A 275 5.10 -12.32 -5.43
C VAL A 275 6.31 -12.83 -6.19
N CYS A 276 7.24 -11.94 -6.51
CA CYS A 276 8.49 -12.30 -7.14
C CYS A 276 9.25 -13.29 -6.24
N ASN A 277 9.46 -14.51 -6.73
CA ASN A 277 10.16 -15.58 -6.01
C ASN A 277 11.66 -15.64 -6.31
N ARG A 278 12.22 -14.65 -7.04
CA ARG A 278 13.61 -14.56 -7.42
C ARG A 278 14.33 -13.46 -6.66
N VAL A 279 15.48 -13.80 -6.11
CA VAL A 279 16.31 -12.87 -5.34
C VAL A 279 17.73 -12.86 -5.91
N ASN A 280 18.23 -11.67 -6.23
CA ASN A 280 19.61 -11.45 -6.63
C ASN A 280 20.39 -10.90 -5.43
N LEU A 281 21.50 -11.53 -5.07
CA LEU A 281 22.32 -11.13 -3.92
C LEU A 281 23.47 -10.23 -4.37
N ASP A 282 23.48 -8.99 -3.87
CA ASP A 282 24.61 -8.06 -4.02
C ASP A 282 25.75 -8.45 -3.10
N ILE A 283 26.97 -8.02 -3.40
CA ILE A 283 28.18 -8.23 -2.58
C ILE A 283 27.94 -7.84 -1.13
N THR A 284 27.28 -6.72 -0.89
CA THR A 284 26.99 -6.23 0.47
C THR A 284 26.07 -7.19 1.24
N THR A 285 25.16 -7.88 0.56
CA THR A 285 24.33 -8.92 1.17
C THR A 285 25.13 -10.18 1.45
N LEU A 286 25.95 -10.64 0.50
CA LEU A 286 26.82 -11.80 0.69
C LEU A 286 27.75 -11.61 1.91
N ILE A 287 28.35 -10.43 2.03
CA ILE A 287 29.21 -10.08 3.17
C ILE A 287 28.41 -10.04 4.47
N THR A 288 27.27 -9.34 4.49
CA THR A 288 26.43 -9.21 5.68
C THR A 288 25.93 -10.57 6.15
N TYR A 289 25.53 -11.45 5.23
CA TYR A 289 25.03 -12.78 5.56
C TYR A 289 26.08 -13.64 6.25
N VAL A 290 27.34 -13.58 5.85
CA VAL A 290 28.41 -14.44 6.41
C VAL A 290 29.19 -13.79 7.55
N SER A 291 29.01 -12.49 7.79
CA SER A 291 29.72 -11.71 8.81
C SER A 291 29.59 -12.33 10.20
N ALA A 292 30.67 -12.36 10.96
CA ALA A 292 30.66 -12.79 12.35
C ALA A 292 29.71 -11.96 13.21
N LEU A 293 29.53 -10.67 12.92
CA LEU A 293 28.55 -9.81 13.60
C LEU A 293 27.14 -10.41 13.54
N SER A 294 26.74 -10.94 12.41
CA SER A 294 25.40 -11.55 12.19
C SER A 294 25.22 -12.90 12.92
N TYR A 295 26.29 -13.48 13.44
CA TYR A 295 26.31 -14.78 14.14
C TYR A 295 26.79 -14.67 15.60
N GLY A 296 26.54 -13.53 16.25
CA GLY A 296 26.83 -13.34 17.66
C GLY A 296 28.21 -12.74 17.95
N GLY A 297 29.03 -12.41 16.93
CA GLY A 297 30.29 -11.67 17.09
C GLY A 297 30.13 -10.17 17.35
N CYS A 298 28.96 -9.75 17.85
CA CYS A 298 28.64 -8.36 18.11
C CYS A 298 29.00 -7.87 19.52
N ASP A 299 29.51 -8.76 20.42
CA ASP A 299 29.87 -8.43 21.80
C ASP A 299 31.33 -7.91 21.95
N PHE A 300 31.78 -7.18 20.94
CA PHE A 300 33.14 -6.58 20.92
C PHE A 300 33.07 -5.07 20.63
N ILE A 301 34.07 -4.37 21.16
CA ILE A 301 34.43 -3.00 20.77
C ILE A 301 35.65 -3.10 19.89
N PHE A 302 35.46 -2.80 18.61
CA PHE A 302 36.54 -2.83 17.61
C PHE A 302 37.33 -1.52 17.62
N LYS A 303 38.56 -1.55 17.13
CA LYS A 303 39.40 -0.35 16.97
C LYS A 303 38.80 0.62 15.96
N GLU A 304 38.18 0.08 14.90
CA GLU A 304 37.48 0.85 13.88
C GLU A 304 36.06 1.22 14.36
N LYS A 305 35.82 2.52 14.44
CA LYS A 305 34.53 3.07 14.91
C LYS A 305 33.33 2.49 14.15
N VAL A 306 33.43 2.36 12.82
CA VAL A 306 32.37 1.83 11.97
C VAL A 306 31.98 0.39 12.36
N LEU A 307 32.95 -0.46 12.69
CA LEU A 307 32.69 -1.84 13.10
C LEU A 307 31.99 -1.90 14.47
N SER A 308 32.43 -1.04 15.42
CA SER A 308 31.78 -0.92 16.72
C SER A 308 30.34 -0.40 16.58
N GLU A 309 30.07 0.56 15.69
CA GLU A 309 28.71 1.04 15.40
C GLU A 309 27.85 -0.07 14.80
N GLN A 310 28.37 -0.88 13.87
CA GLN A 310 27.65 -2.04 13.31
C GLN A 310 27.39 -3.13 14.37
N ALA A 311 28.30 -3.34 15.30
CA ALA A 311 28.12 -4.25 16.42
C ALA A 311 26.98 -3.78 17.36
N VAL A 312 26.89 -2.46 17.64
CA VAL A 312 25.77 -1.88 18.40
C VAL A 312 24.45 -2.10 17.65
N GLN A 313 24.41 -1.78 16.36
CA GLN A 313 23.22 -1.96 15.54
C GLN A 313 22.76 -3.43 15.51
N GLU A 314 23.68 -4.38 15.46
CA GLU A 314 23.34 -5.81 15.46
C GLU A 314 22.73 -6.27 16.78
N ARG A 315 23.21 -5.72 17.92
CA ARG A 315 22.63 -6.01 19.24
C ARG A 315 21.23 -5.40 19.41
N GLU A 316 20.96 -4.23 18.79
CA GLU A 316 19.65 -3.59 18.80
C GLU A 316 18.66 -4.28 17.86
N GLU A 317 19.11 -4.63 16.66
CA GLU A 317 18.29 -5.26 15.63
C GLU A 317 19.14 -6.21 14.78
N SER A 318 18.94 -7.51 14.99
CA SER A 318 19.68 -8.55 14.27
C SER A 318 19.26 -8.58 12.81
N VAL A 319 20.25 -8.54 11.89
CA VAL A 319 20.00 -8.48 10.45
C VAL A 319 19.73 -9.86 9.85
N LEU A 320 20.35 -10.93 10.39
CA LEU A 320 20.28 -12.27 9.81
C LEU A 320 18.86 -12.84 9.72
N PRO A 321 18.01 -12.76 10.78
CA PRO A 321 16.63 -13.23 10.69
C PRO A 321 15.83 -12.51 9.59
N LEU A 322 16.07 -11.21 9.39
CA LEU A 322 15.43 -10.42 8.36
C LEU A 322 15.83 -10.89 6.95
N LEU A 323 17.12 -11.21 6.74
CA LEU A 323 17.60 -11.73 5.47
C LEU A 323 17.03 -13.13 5.19
N GLU A 324 17.08 -14.04 6.18
CA GLU A 324 16.58 -15.40 6.04
C GLU A 324 15.07 -15.45 5.78
N ASP A 325 14.29 -14.64 6.48
CA ASP A 325 12.84 -14.55 6.27
C ASP A 325 12.51 -14.08 4.85
N PHE A 326 13.24 -13.06 4.36
CA PHE A 326 13.04 -12.59 2.98
C PHE A 326 13.48 -13.62 1.93
N MET A 327 14.55 -14.38 2.15
CA MET A 327 15.06 -15.40 1.22
C MET A 327 14.25 -16.71 1.25
N LYS A 328 13.47 -16.94 2.29
CA LYS A 328 12.75 -18.20 2.52
C LYS A 328 11.82 -18.53 1.36
N GLY A 329 11.99 -19.72 0.79
CA GLY A 329 11.17 -20.23 -0.31
C GLY A 329 11.40 -19.55 -1.67
N LYS A 330 12.45 -18.72 -1.81
CA LYS A 330 12.79 -18.06 -3.07
C LYS A 330 14.04 -18.65 -3.73
N GLU A 331 14.14 -18.48 -5.03
CA GLU A 331 15.31 -18.83 -5.83
C GLU A 331 16.39 -17.75 -5.67
N LEU A 332 17.58 -18.16 -5.23
CA LEU A 332 18.69 -17.24 -4.97
C LEU A 332 19.68 -17.22 -6.14
N PHE A 333 20.00 -16.02 -6.59
CA PHE A 333 20.95 -15.77 -7.67
C PHE A 333 22.05 -14.81 -7.22
N ALA A 334 23.22 -14.93 -7.82
CA ALA A 334 24.26 -13.91 -7.81
C ALA A 334 24.99 -13.90 -9.16
N CYS A 335 25.33 -12.73 -9.68
CA CYS A 335 26.12 -12.66 -10.90
C CYS A 335 27.59 -13.01 -10.67
N GLN A 336 28.29 -13.46 -11.72
CA GLN A 336 29.67 -13.89 -11.65
C GLN A 336 30.61 -12.83 -11.04
N SER A 337 30.48 -11.57 -11.46
CA SER A 337 31.25 -10.46 -10.89
C SER A 337 31.02 -10.29 -9.39
N ALA A 338 29.77 -10.43 -8.91
CA ALA A 338 29.46 -10.31 -7.49
C ALA A 338 30.14 -11.41 -6.67
N VAL A 339 30.04 -12.65 -7.14
CA VAL A 339 30.67 -13.80 -6.46
C VAL A 339 32.20 -13.69 -6.45
N LYS A 340 32.79 -13.34 -7.60
CA LYS A 340 34.23 -13.16 -7.70
C LYS A 340 34.77 -12.10 -6.74
N ASP A 341 34.14 -10.93 -6.72
CA ASP A 341 34.55 -9.84 -5.86
C ASP A 341 34.32 -10.17 -4.38
N PHE A 342 33.21 -10.85 -4.06
CA PHE A 342 32.94 -11.35 -2.71
C PHE A 342 34.04 -12.32 -2.26
N GLN A 343 34.45 -13.30 -3.08
CA GLN A 343 35.52 -14.25 -2.77
C GLN A 343 36.84 -13.55 -2.51
N VAL A 344 37.23 -12.57 -3.32
CA VAL A 344 38.45 -11.77 -3.12
C VAL A 344 38.44 -11.04 -1.77
N ILE A 345 37.28 -10.42 -1.43
CA ILE A 345 37.10 -9.73 -0.14
C ILE A 345 37.19 -10.72 1.03
N LEU A 346 36.54 -11.87 0.89
CA LEU A 346 36.48 -12.91 1.91
C LEU A 346 37.87 -13.51 2.17
N GLU A 347 38.64 -13.78 1.12
CA GLU A 347 40.00 -14.29 1.25
C GLU A 347 40.93 -13.29 1.97
N THR A 348 40.74 -12.01 1.69
CA THR A 348 41.61 -10.94 2.25
C THR A 348 41.23 -10.57 3.68
N LEU A 349 39.95 -10.54 4.02
CA LEU A 349 39.44 -9.97 5.27
C LEU A 349 38.71 -10.99 6.16
N GLY A 350 38.21 -12.08 5.58
CA GLY A 350 37.37 -13.04 6.28
C GLY A 350 38.11 -13.98 7.21
N GLY A 351 37.52 -14.27 8.35
CA GLY A 351 37.94 -15.31 9.26
C GLY A 351 37.50 -16.72 8.83
N ALA A 352 37.90 -17.75 9.57
CA ALA A 352 37.64 -19.15 9.25
C ALA A 352 36.17 -19.49 9.26
N GLY A 353 35.41 -18.99 10.24
CA GLY A 353 33.96 -19.20 10.32
C GLY A 353 33.20 -18.47 9.24
N GLU A 354 33.64 -17.22 8.90
CA GLU A 354 33.07 -16.45 7.78
C GLU A 354 33.26 -17.17 6.44
N LYS A 355 34.47 -17.78 6.24
CA LYS A 355 34.77 -18.60 5.04
C LYS A 355 33.92 -19.87 4.99
N SER A 356 33.71 -20.56 6.11
CA SER A 356 32.84 -21.74 6.17
C SER A 356 31.38 -21.42 5.86
N ARG A 357 30.87 -20.33 6.41
CA ARG A 357 29.49 -19.87 6.13
C ARG A 357 29.32 -19.46 4.66
N ALA A 358 30.36 -18.88 4.06
CA ALA A 358 30.34 -18.50 2.65
C ALA A 358 30.24 -19.71 1.71
N LEU A 359 30.91 -20.81 2.00
CA LEU A 359 30.79 -22.05 1.23
C LEU A 359 29.36 -22.57 1.26
N LEU A 360 28.75 -22.67 2.45
CA LEU A 360 27.36 -23.10 2.61
C LEU A 360 26.36 -22.17 1.92
N LEU A 361 26.61 -20.86 1.94
CA LEU A 361 25.75 -19.90 1.24
C LEU A 361 25.84 -20.10 -0.28
N LEU A 362 27.07 -20.23 -0.81
CA LEU A 362 27.29 -20.37 -2.26
C LEU A 362 26.70 -21.66 -2.82
N GLU A 363 26.57 -22.74 -2.03
CA GLU A 363 25.84 -23.95 -2.43
C GLU A 363 24.33 -23.71 -2.66
N ARG A 364 23.76 -22.70 -2.02
CA ARG A 364 22.33 -22.32 -2.15
C ARG A 364 22.07 -21.36 -3.31
N ILE A 365 23.11 -20.81 -3.93
CA ILE A 365 23.00 -19.72 -4.92
C ILE A 365 23.26 -20.23 -6.31
N SER A 366 22.41 -19.90 -7.25
CA SER A 366 22.64 -20.08 -8.69
C SER A 366 23.50 -18.94 -9.22
N VAL A 367 24.78 -19.23 -9.54
CA VAL A 367 25.68 -18.24 -10.14
C VAL A 367 25.37 -18.07 -11.62
N VAL A 368 25.08 -16.85 -12.04
CA VAL A 368 24.67 -16.52 -13.41
C VAL A 368 25.68 -15.59 -14.09
N PRO A 369 25.78 -15.64 -15.44
CA PRO A 369 26.60 -14.68 -16.17
C PRO A 369 26.19 -13.23 -15.94
N ASP A 370 27.14 -12.30 -16.04
CA ASP A 370 26.86 -10.87 -15.99
C ASP A 370 26.06 -10.45 -17.22
N GLN A 371 24.81 -10.06 -17.02
CA GLN A 371 23.91 -9.67 -18.08
C GLN A 371 23.01 -8.50 -17.66
N PRO A 372 23.56 -7.28 -17.59
CA PRO A 372 22.78 -6.12 -17.18
C PRO A 372 21.67 -5.78 -18.16
N SER A 373 20.50 -5.39 -17.63
CA SER A 373 19.35 -4.98 -18.43
C SER A 373 19.61 -3.69 -19.22
N GLU A 374 18.90 -3.51 -20.34
CA GLU A 374 19.04 -2.31 -21.18
C GLU A 374 18.81 -1.01 -20.38
N ARG A 375 17.82 -0.98 -19.50
CA ARG A 375 17.54 0.21 -18.69
C ARG A 375 18.66 0.50 -17.67
N ALA A 376 19.34 -0.53 -17.15
CA ALA A 376 20.50 -0.35 -16.30
C ALA A 376 21.67 0.26 -17.09
N LEU A 377 21.89 -0.17 -18.32
CA LEU A 377 22.95 0.36 -19.19
C LEU A 377 22.75 1.82 -19.59
N ARG A 378 21.54 2.38 -19.46
CA ARG A 378 21.25 3.81 -19.70
C ARG A 378 21.68 4.71 -18.56
N LEU A 379 22.06 4.15 -17.40
CA LEU A 379 22.53 4.94 -16.26
C LEU A 379 23.86 5.62 -16.57
N VAL A 380 23.94 6.90 -16.28
CA VAL A 380 25.16 7.69 -16.41
C VAL A 380 26.06 7.44 -15.18
N PRO A 381 27.32 7.02 -15.36
CA PRO A 381 28.25 6.80 -14.26
C PRO A 381 28.41 8.05 -13.37
N SER A 382 28.54 7.84 -12.08
CA SER A 382 28.77 8.89 -11.07
C SER A 382 29.51 8.32 -9.87
N SER A 383 29.83 9.14 -8.86
CA SER A 383 30.45 8.66 -7.62
C SER A 383 29.65 7.57 -6.89
N LYS A 384 28.35 7.46 -7.14
CA LYS A 384 27.46 6.46 -6.56
C LYS A 384 27.03 5.38 -7.56
N ILE A 385 27.21 5.61 -8.87
CA ILE A 385 26.87 4.67 -9.95
C ILE A 385 28.19 4.23 -10.59
N ASN A 386 28.77 3.17 -10.06
CA ASN A 386 29.97 2.53 -10.61
C ASN A 386 29.57 1.31 -11.48
N SER A 387 30.49 0.86 -12.35
CA SER A 387 30.27 -0.25 -13.26
C SER A 387 29.90 -1.55 -12.55
N ARG A 388 30.53 -1.83 -11.38
CA ARG A 388 30.26 -3.01 -10.57
C ARG A 388 28.79 -3.04 -10.11
N SER A 389 28.32 -1.99 -9.47
CA SER A 389 26.92 -1.90 -9.02
C SER A 389 25.96 -1.95 -10.19
N LEU A 390 26.28 -1.27 -11.30
CA LEU A 390 25.48 -1.32 -12.52
C LEU A 390 25.33 -2.76 -13.05
N THR A 391 26.42 -3.53 -13.10
CA THR A 391 26.40 -4.92 -13.55
C THR A 391 25.56 -5.79 -12.63
N ILE A 392 25.74 -5.69 -11.30
CA ILE A 392 25.03 -6.53 -10.32
C ILE A 392 23.52 -6.24 -10.32
N PHE A 393 23.15 -4.96 -10.18
CA PHE A 393 21.74 -4.57 -10.17
C PHE A 393 21.09 -4.77 -11.53
N GLY A 394 21.81 -4.50 -12.61
CA GLY A 394 21.36 -4.71 -13.97
C GLY A 394 21.09 -6.18 -14.29
N THR A 395 21.96 -7.08 -13.81
CA THR A 395 21.75 -8.53 -13.98
C THR A 395 20.53 -9.00 -13.17
N GLY A 396 20.37 -8.55 -11.93
CA GLY A 396 19.17 -8.83 -11.14
C GLY A 396 17.89 -8.34 -11.83
N ASP A 397 17.95 -7.18 -12.45
CA ASP A 397 16.85 -6.60 -13.21
C ASP A 397 16.51 -7.39 -14.49
N ALA A 398 17.51 -7.84 -15.23
CA ALA A 398 17.31 -8.70 -16.39
C ALA A 398 16.66 -10.05 -16.03
N LEU A 399 17.03 -10.61 -14.89
CA LEU A 399 16.45 -11.83 -14.33
C LEU A 399 15.05 -11.62 -13.74
N LYS A 400 14.56 -10.38 -13.64
CA LYS A 400 13.36 -10.01 -12.87
C LYS A 400 13.44 -10.52 -11.44
N ALA A 401 14.61 -10.39 -10.81
CA ALA A 401 14.89 -10.77 -9.43
C ALA A 401 14.99 -9.53 -8.54
N ILE A 402 14.47 -9.61 -7.31
CA ILE A 402 14.61 -8.53 -6.33
C ILE A 402 16.07 -8.52 -5.86
N THR A 403 16.77 -7.39 -6.02
CA THR A 403 18.16 -7.31 -5.56
C THR A 403 18.21 -6.97 -4.07
N MET A 404 18.74 -7.90 -3.26
CA MET A 404 19.07 -7.64 -1.86
C MET A 404 20.38 -6.87 -1.76
N THR A 405 20.39 -5.77 -0.99
CA THR A 405 21.56 -4.90 -0.91
C THR A 405 21.55 -4.02 0.33
N ALA A 406 22.74 -3.63 0.80
CA ALA A 406 22.91 -2.52 1.73
C ALA A 406 23.30 -1.20 1.02
N ASN A 407 23.48 -1.20 -0.31
CA ASN A 407 23.89 -0.04 -1.08
C ASN A 407 22.74 0.90 -1.43
N SER A 408 22.14 1.51 -0.42
CA SER A 408 21.05 2.50 -0.59
C SER A 408 21.48 3.73 -1.41
N GLY A 409 22.79 4.02 -1.45
CA GLY A 409 23.36 5.11 -2.24
C GLY A 409 23.17 4.92 -3.73
N PHE A 410 23.49 3.73 -4.25
CA PHE A 410 23.26 3.37 -5.64
C PHE A 410 21.77 3.40 -5.98
N VAL A 411 20.93 2.78 -5.13
CA VAL A 411 19.47 2.72 -5.35
C VAL A 411 18.87 4.11 -5.53
N ARG A 412 19.22 5.06 -4.65
CA ARG A 412 18.75 6.45 -4.75
C ARG A 412 19.29 7.16 -5.99
N ALA A 413 20.57 6.97 -6.31
CA ALA A 413 21.19 7.62 -7.45
C ALA A 413 20.59 7.13 -8.78
N ALA A 414 20.30 5.82 -8.91
CA ALA A 414 19.64 5.26 -10.07
C ALA A 414 18.19 5.77 -10.20
N ALA A 415 17.44 5.83 -9.09
CA ALA A 415 16.09 6.37 -9.07
C ALA A 415 16.03 7.85 -9.50
N ASN A 416 17.02 8.66 -9.11
CA ASN A 416 17.14 10.05 -9.55
C ASN A 416 17.38 10.20 -11.06
N GLN A 417 17.95 9.17 -11.70
CA GLN A 417 18.10 9.10 -13.17
C GLN A 417 16.90 8.40 -13.86
N GLY A 418 15.81 8.15 -13.13
CA GLY A 418 14.59 7.55 -13.67
C GLY A 418 14.59 6.02 -13.70
N VAL A 419 15.64 5.35 -13.21
CA VAL A 419 15.71 3.88 -13.16
C VAL A 419 15.45 3.38 -11.73
N ARG A 420 14.25 2.86 -11.49
CA ARG A 420 13.87 2.26 -10.21
C ARG A 420 14.06 0.75 -10.28
N PHE A 421 15.02 0.23 -9.54
CA PHE A 421 15.23 -1.20 -9.36
C PHE A 421 14.29 -1.75 -8.27
N SER A 422 13.87 -3.00 -8.43
CA SER A 422 13.21 -3.74 -7.36
C SER A 422 14.26 -4.22 -6.37
N VAL A 423 14.23 -3.67 -5.15
CA VAL A 423 15.26 -3.92 -4.15
C VAL A 423 14.68 -4.23 -2.78
N PHE A 424 15.42 -5.06 -2.03
CA PHE A 424 15.27 -5.22 -0.60
C PHE A 424 16.52 -4.62 0.07
N VAL A 425 16.34 -3.52 0.81
CA VAL A 425 17.44 -2.79 1.43
C VAL A 425 17.57 -3.19 2.90
N HIS A 426 18.77 -3.59 3.31
CA HIS A 426 19.10 -3.97 4.68
C HIS A 426 20.27 -3.17 5.24
N GLN A 427 20.52 -3.28 6.54
CA GLN A 427 21.70 -2.69 7.19
C GLN A 427 22.96 -3.49 6.87
N PRO A 428 24.11 -2.84 6.63
CA PRO A 428 25.36 -3.54 6.34
C PRO A 428 26.00 -4.13 7.60
N ARG A 429 26.68 -5.28 7.41
CA ARG A 429 27.64 -5.84 8.40
C ARG A 429 28.92 -6.18 7.68
N ALA A 430 30.05 -5.73 8.23
CA ALA A 430 31.37 -6.02 7.69
C ALA A 430 31.91 -7.35 8.24
N LEU A 431 32.92 -7.95 7.56
CA LEU A 431 33.63 -9.09 8.06
C LEU A 431 34.47 -8.66 9.26
N THR A 432 34.35 -9.32 10.40
CA THR A 432 34.98 -8.92 11.67
C THR A 432 35.70 -10.04 12.40
N GLU A 433 35.51 -11.30 12.04
CA GLU A 433 36.04 -12.44 12.75
C GLU A 433 37.59 -12.36 12.90
N SER A 434 38.31 -12.00 11.84
CA SER A 434 39.74 -11.82 11.87
C SER A 434 40.25 -10.69 12.81
N LYS A 435 39.34 -9.77 13.19
CA LYS A 435 39.63 -8.61 14.04
C LYS A 435 39.20 -8.79 15.50
N GLU A 436 38.45 -9.83 15.82
CA GLU A 436 38.00 -10.13 17.19
C GLU A 436 39.18 -10.29 18.15
N SER A 437 40.28 -10.91 17.71
CA SER A 437 41.50 -11.09 18.53
C SER A 437 42.13 -9.77 18.99
N SER A 438 41.88 -8.67 18.28
CA SER A 438 42.40 -7.34 18.60
C SER A 438 41.36 -6.39 19.17
N ALA A 439 40.12 -6.86 19.31
CA ALA A 439 38.99 -6.11 19.85
C ALA A 439 38.84 -6.31 21.36
N THR A 440 38.17 -5.40 22.03
CA THR A 440 37.87 -5.48 23.46
C THR A 440 36.50 -6.12 23.65
N PRO A 441 36.42 -7.29 24.32
CA PRO A 441 35.11 -7.92 24.59
C PRO A 441 34.29 -7.07 25.56
N LEU A 442 32.98 -6.98 25.32
CA LEU A 442 32.07 -6.36 26.27
C LEU A 442 31.88 -7.28 27.48
N PRO A 443 31.72 -6.71 28.71
CA PRO A 443 31.41 -7.51 29.87
C PRO A 443 30.07 -8.22 29.64
N LYS A 444 30.06 -9.54 29.79
CA LYS A 444 28.80 -10.33 29.76
C LYS A 444 27.96 -9.86 30.94
N HIS A 445 26.82 -9.24 30.69
CA HIS A 445 25.82 -9.06 31.73
C HIS A 445 25.41 -10.43 32.22
N SER A 446 25.82 -10.79 33.43
CA SER A 446 25.28 -11.93 34.15
C SER A 446 23.78 -11.65 34.31
N VAL A 447 22.96 -12.32 33.51
CA VAL A 447 21.51 -12.41 33.75
C VAL A 447 21.42 -13.15 35.08
N GLY A 448 21.11 -12.40 36.13
CA GLY A 448 20.84 -12.93 37.45
C GLY A 448 19.70 -13.94 37.35
N SER A 449 19.98 -15.13 37.83
CA SER A 449 19.08 -16.27 38.04
C SER A 449 17.84 -15.88 38.88
#